data_a0c9ff3895ec642eb4bc875f5e3ecc62
#
_entry.id   a0c9ff3895ec642eb4bc875f5e3ecc62
#
_cell.length_a   1.000
_cell.length_b   1.000
_cell.length_c   1.000
_cell.angle_alpha   90.00
_cell.angle_beta   90.00
_cell.angle_gamma   90.00
#
_symmetry.space_group_name_H-M   'P 1'
#
loop_
_entity.id
_entity.type
_entity.pdbx_description
1 polymer ?
#
loop_
_entity_poly.entity_id
_entity_poly.type
_entity_poly.pdbx_seq_one_letter_code
_entity_poly.pdbx_strand_id
1 'polypeptide(L)'
;SRRAPAGGATVERYVVGIGLNLLAPRDASGAIGQAFTGLFDGETLPVPAEVVIGRVAGAVVEAAQRFFSEGLEPFADGWHRFDVLRGRQVAALADGRPEAVGVAVGIDGEGALLLATGSGTRAVRSGEVSVRTVAASSPLADA
;
A
#
# COMPACT_ATOMS: atom_id res chain seq x y z
N SER A 1 -26.18 -44.74 -8.66
CA SER A 1 -26.26 -43.43 -7.98
C SER A 1 -25.05 -43.25 -7.09
N ARG A 2 -24.06 -42.49 -7.52
CA ARG A 2 -22.96 -42.04 -6.68
C ARG A 2 -23.31 -40.66 -6.12
N ARG A 3 -23.56 -40.61 -4.84
CA ARG A 3 -23.80 -39.37 -4.07
C ARG A 3 -22.48 -38.61 -3.98
N ALA A 4 -22.43 -37.36 -4.46
CA ALA A 4 -21.30 -36.47 -4.28
C ALA A 4 -21.08 -36.19 -2.78
N PRO A 5 -19.83 -36.07 -2.30
CA PRO A 5 -19.58 -35.72 -0.92
C PRO A 5 -19.99 -34.28 -0.66
N ALA A 6 -20.63 -34.07 0.47
CA ALA A 6 -21.07 -32.78 0.99
C ALA A 6 -19.91 -31.80 1.08
N GLY A 7 -20.21 -30.53 0.81
CA GLY A 7 -19.27 -29.44 0.71
C GLY A 7 -18.29 -29.34 1.88
N GLY A 8 -17.02 -29.58 1.58
CA GLY A 8 -15.95 -29.19 2.45
C GLY A 8 -15.84 -27.66 2.44
N ALA A 9 -15.90 -27.03 3.60
CA ALA A 9 -15.62 -25.62 3.73
C ALA A 9 -14.21 -25.37 3.16
N THR A 10 -14.10 -24.52 2.15
CA THR A 10 -12.81 -24.08 1.61
C THR A 10 -12.14 -23.23 2.68
N VAL A 11 -11.04 -23.71 3.24
CA VAL A 11 -10.25 -22.93 4.19
C VAL A 11 -9.30 -22.06 3.36
N GLU A 12 -9.58 -20.78 3.33
CA GLU A 12 -8.66 -19.81 2.76
C GLU A 12 -7.54 -19.49 3.77
N ARG A 13 -6.32 -19.39 3.27
CA ARG A 13 -5.15 -19.04 4.07
C ARG A 13 -4.49 -17.81 3.49
N TYR A 14 -4.22 -16.85 4.35
CA TYR A 14 -3.55 -15.61 4.00
C TYR A 14 -2.19 -15.56 4.68
N VAL A 15 -1.16 -15.11 3.96
CA VAL A 15 0.17 -14.86 4.49
C VAL A 15 0.43 -13.36 4.36
N VAL A 16 0.69 -12.71 5.49
CA VAL A 16 1.00 -11.27 5.54
C VAL A 16 2.47 -11.11 5.89
N GLY A 17 3.24 -10.49 5.00
CA GLY A 17 4.63 -10.11 5.24
C GLY A 17 4.74 -8.61 5.49
N ILE A 18 5.43 -8.22 6.58
CA ILE A 18 5.66 -6.81 6.93
C ILE A 18 7.13 -6.58 7.16
N GLY A 19 7.71 -5.60 6.47
CA GLY A 19 9.06 -5.10 6.69
C GLY A 19 9.03 -3.72 7.34
N LEU A 20 9.77 -3.55 8.44
CA LEU A 20 9.91 -2.28 9.13
C LEU A 20 11.40 -1.93 9.30
N ASN A 21 11.77 -0.73 8.89
CA ASN A 21 13.04 -0.17 9.28
C ASN A 21 12.89 0.35 10.71
N LEU A 22 13.54 -0.29 11.66
CA LEU A 22 13.47 0.14 13.08
C LEU A 22 14.29 1.41 13.31
N LEU A 23 15.47 1.47 12.71
CA LEU A 23 16.36 2.64 12.73
C LEU A 23 16.68 3.03 11.28
N ALA A 24 16.80 4.31 11.02
CA ALA A 24 17.31 4.82 9.75
C ALA A 24 18.83 5.01 9.85
N PRO A 25 19.64 4.25 9.10
CA PRO A 25 21.08 4.49 9.05
C PRO A 25 21.37 5.88 8.47
N ARG A 26 22.25 6.65 9.14
CA ARG A 26 22.54 8.04 8.74
C ARG A 26 23.14 8.18 7.34
N ASP A 27 23.82 7.14 6.85
CA ASP A 27 24.57 7.17 5.57
C ASP A 27 23.90 6.41 4.42
N ALA A 28 22.68 5.88 4.60
CA ALA A 28 22.05 5.02 3.58
C ALA A 28 21.35 5.79 2.45
N SER A 29 21.18 7.11 2.56
CA SER A 29 20.52 7.94 1.55
C SER A 29 21.21 7.88 0.18
N GLY A 30 22.54 7.70 0.14
CA GLY A 30 23.29 7.56 -1.10
C GLY A 30 23.16 6.19 -1.79
N ALA A 31 22.90 5.12 -1.04
CA ALA A 31 22.84 3.75 -1.56
C ALA A 31 21.44 3.36 -2.06
N ILE A 32 20.38 3.96 -1.52
CA ILE A 32 18.99 3.57 -1.80
C ILE A 32 18.33 4.44 -2.87
N GLY A 33 18.89 5.63 -3.17
CA GLY A 33 18.39 6.53 -4.21
C GLY A 33 16.99 7.13 -3.95
N GLN A 34 16.43 6.94 -2.74
CA GLN A 34 15.14 7.49 -2.30
C GLN A 34 15.18 7.80 -0.81
N ALA A 35 14.34 8.76 -0.39
CA ALA A 35 14.15 9.05 1.02
C ALA A 35 13.58 7.83 1.75
N PHE A 36 14.14 7.52 2.92
CA PHE A 36 13.64 6.47 3.79
C PHE A 36 13.68 6.97 5.25
N THR A 37 12.93 6.32 6.12
CA THR A 37 12.89 6.62 7.55
C THR A 37 12.89 5.34 8.36
N GLY A 38 13.29 5.44 9.62
CA GLY A 38 13.10 4.42 10.63
C GLY A 38 11.88 4.71 11.51
N LEU A 39 11.45 3.71 12.25
CA LEU A 39 10.38 3.86 13.25
C LEU A 39 10.85 4.71 14.43
N PHE A 40 12.14 4.66 14.74
CA PHE A 40 12.78 5.42 15.81
C PHE A 40 13.95 6.25 15.27
N ASP A 41 14.12 7.43 15.84
CA ASP A 41 15.29 8.26 15.58
C ASP A 41 16.45 7.84 16.49
N GLY A 42 17.68 7.98 15.99
CA GLY A 42 18.90 7.68 16.74
C GLY A 42 19.64 6.43 16.27
N GLU A 43 20.62 6.00 17.07
CA GLU A 43 21.52 4.87 16.74
C GLU A 43 21.19 3.59 17.51
N THR A 44 20.35 3.68 18.50
CA THR A 44 19.95 2.55 19.35
C THR A 44 18.45 2.47 19.48
N LEU A 45 17.95 1.24 19.58
CA LEU A 45 16.53 1.02 19.79
C LEU A 45 16.15 1.40 21.23
N PRO A 46 15.08 2.19 21.43
CA PRO A 46 14.59 2.53 22.78
C PRO A 46 13.86 1.36 23.46
N VAL A 47 13.50 0.33 22.68
CA VAL A 47 12.86 -0.91 23.15
C VAL A 47 13.42 -2.10 22.39
N PRO A 48 13.38 -3.33 22.95
CA PRO A 48 13.75 -4.53 22.21
C PRO A 48 12.95 -4.72 20.93
N ALA A 49 13.58 -5.19 19.86
CA ALA A 49 12.92 -5.41 18.57
C ALA A 49 11.72 -6.37 18.70
N GLU A 50 11.81 -7.35 19.59
CA GLU A 50 10.76 -8.34 19.85
C GLU A 50 9.47 -7.68 20.37
N VAL A 51 9.58 -6.58 21.11
CA VAL A 51 8.42 -5.82 21.58
C VAL A 51 7.72 -5.15 20.40
N VAL A 52 8.47 -4.59 19.45
CA VAL A 52 7.91 -4.00 18.24
C VAL A 52 7.24 -5.08 17.38
N ILE A 53 7.93 -6.20 17.17
CA ILE A 53 7.40 -7.34 16.39
C ILE A 53 6.09 -7.84 17.00
N GLY A 54 6.05 -8.05 18.32
CA GLY A 54 4.86 -8.51 19.03
C GLY A 54 3.67 -7.55 18.88
N ARG A 55 3.90 -6.25 18.99
CA ARG A 55 2.86 -5.23 18.79
C ARG A 55 2.33 -5.20 17.35
N VAL A 56 3.23 -5.24 16.37
CA VAL A 56 2.84 -5.25 14.96
C VAL A 56 2.06 -6.52 14.63
N ALA A 57 2.53 -7.69 15.06
CA ALA A 57 1.84 -8.95 14.83
C ALA A 57 0.43 -8.95 15.45
N GLY A 58 0.29 -8.47 16.70
CA GLY A 58 -1.02 -8.33 17.36
C GLY A 58 -1.96 -7.43 16.57
N ALA A 59 -1.49 -6.23 16.18
CA ALA A 59 -2.28 -5.29 15.41
C ALA A 59 -2.73 -5.85 14.05
N VAL A 60 -1.86 -6.63 13.38
CA VAL A 60 -2.20 -7.28 12.10
C VAL A 60 -3.28 -8.34 12.29
N VAL A 61 -3.19 -9.15 13.34
CA VAL A 61 -4.22 -10.18 13.63
C VAL A 61 -5.57 -9.52 13.91
N GLU A 62 -5.59 -8.48 14.75
CA GLU A 62 -6.82 -7.74 15.07
C GLU A 62 -7.41 -7.07 13.81
N ALA A 63 -6.57 -6.40 13.01
CA ALA A 63 -6.99 -5.78 11.76
C ALA A 63 -7.54 -6.81 10.77
N ALA A 64 -6.88 -7.97 10.63
CA ALA A 64 -7.36 -9.04 9.75
C ALA A 64 -8.72 -9.59 10.20
N GLN A 65 -8.90 -9.85 11.48
CA GLN A 65 -10.19 -10.32 12.03
C GLN A 65 -11.30 -9.30 11.73
N ARG A 66 -11.04 -8.02 11.96
CA ARG A 66 -11.98 -6.96 11.68
C ARG A 66 -12.27 -6.82 10.19
N PHE A 67 -11.25 -6.90 9.35
CA PHE A 67 -11.42 -6.86 7.90
C PHE A 67 -12.30 -8.01 7.37
N PHE A 68 -12.11 -9.22 7.86
CA PHE A 68 -12.94 -10.37 7.46
C PHE A 68 -14.39 -10.27 7.92
N SER A 69 -14.67 -9.55 9.01
CA SER A 69 -16.04 -9.37 9.51
C SER A 69 -16.74 -8.12 8.96
N GLU A 70 -16.01 -7.03 8.71
CA GLU A 70 -16.58 -5.71 8.44
C GLU A 70 -16.14 -5.14 7.07
N GLY A 71 -15.18 -5.79 6.39
CA GLY A 71 -14.63 -5.30 5.11
C GLY A 71 -13.64 -4.16 5.28
N LEU A 72 -13.46 -3.37 4.22
CA LEU A 72 -12.47 -2.28 4.15
C LEU A 72 -12.96 -0.98 4.80
N GLU A 73 -14.27 -0.75 4.85
CA GLU A 73 -14.86 0.52 5.29
C GLU A 73 -14.30 1.05 6.61
N PRO A 74 -14.14 0.23 7.68
CA PRO A 74 -13.62 0.74 8.96
C PRO A 74 -12.19 1.22 8.92
N PHE A 75 -11.46 0.94 7.84
CA PHE A 75 -10.07 1.33 7.65
C PHE A 75 -9.91 2.55 6.74
N ALA A 76 -10.98 3.00 6.07
CA ALA A 76 -10.94 4.05 5.06
C ALA A 76 -10.37 5.38 5.60
N ASP A 77 -10.81 5.82 6.78
CA ASP A 77 -10.30 7.05 7.40
C ASP A 77 -8.82 6.95 7.75
N GLY A 78 -8.40 5.80 8.30
CA GLY A 78 -7.00 5.50 8.57
C GLY A 78 -6.16 5.52 7.30
N TRP A 79 -6.65 4.90 6.23
CA TRP A 79 -6.01 4.93 4.92
C TRP A 79 -5.83 6.36 4.42
N HIS A 80 -6.89 7.16 4.39
CA HIS A 80 -6.86 8.54 3.91
C HIS A 80 -5.88 9.42 4.67
N ARG A 81 -5.69 9.17 5.96
CA ARG A 81 -4.74 9.91 6.80
C ARG A 81 -3.29 9.65 6.41
N PHE A 82 -2.97 8.43 5.95
CA PHE A 82 -1.61 8.01 5.62
C PHE A 82 -1.35 7.87 4.11
N ASP A 83 -2.34 8.22 3.27
CA ASP A 83 -2.21 8.16 1.81
C ASP A 83 -1.27 9.24 1.28
N VAL A 84 -0.01 8.86 1.11
CA VAL A 84 1.05 9.75 0.58
C VAL A 84 0.93 10.05 -0.91
N LEU A 85 0.08 9.30 -1.63
CA LEU A 85 -0.13 9.49 -3.07
C LEU A 85 -1.23 10.48 -3.36
N ARG A 86 -2.15 10.72 -2.44
CA ARG A 86 -3.32 11.57 -2.66
C ARG A 86 -2.92 12.96 -3.14
N GLY A 87 -3.52 13.40 -4.24
CA GLY A 87 -3.22 14.67 -4.89
C GLY A 87 -1.94 14.69 -5.72
N ARG A 88 -1.19 13.60 -5.78
CA ARG A 88 0.02 13.51 -6.60
C ARG A 88 -0.27 12.89 -7.96
N GLN A 89 0.46 13.35 -8.96
CA GLN A 89 0.46 12.68 -10.26
C GLN A 89 1.27 11.38 -10.17
N VAL A 90 0.65 10.29 -10.57
CA VAL A 90 1.23 8.96 -10.51
C VAL A 90 1.03 8.21 -11.82
N ALA A 91 1.94 7.31 -12.12
CA ALA A 91 1.82 6.34 -13.18
C ALA A 91 1.62 4.94 -12.56
N ALA A 92 0.58 4.25 -12.96
CA ALA A 92 0.42 2.82 -12.72
C ALA A 92 1.10 2.08 -13.87
N LEU A 93 2.03 1.19 -13.52
CA LEU A 93 2.86 0.45 -14.48
C LEU A 93 2.47 -1.02 -14.44
N ALA A 94 2.15 -1.60 -15.60
CA ALA A 94 2.05 -3.04 -15.80
C ALA A 94 3.23 -3.48 -16.66
N ASP A 95 3.96 -4.51 -16.25
CA ASP A 95 5.18 -4.98 -16.95
C ASP A 95 6.20 -3.87 -17.22
N GLY A 96 6.32 -2.92 -16.30
CA GLY A 96 7.22 -1.77 -16.43
C GLY A 96 6.76 -0.69 -17.42
N ARG A 97 5.57 -0.82 -18.02
CA ARG A 97 4.99 0.16 -18.96
C ARG A 97 3.84 0.91 -18.31
N PRO A 98 3.68 2.22 -18.59
CA PRO A 98 2.54 2.96 -18.08
C PRO A 98 1.21 2.39 -18.60
N GLU A 99 0.37 1.92 -17.70
CA GLU A 99 -1.00 1.47 -17.99
C GLU A 99 -2.01 2.61 -17.79
N ALA A 100 -1.77 3.42 -16.75
CA ALA A 100 -2.58 4.59 -16.45
C ALA A 100 -1.71 5.68 -15.83
N VAL A 101 -1.97 6.93 -16.20
CA VAL A 101 -1.36 8.11 -15.60
C VAL A 101 -2.47 9.06 -15.18
N GLY A 102 -2.40 9.56 -13.95
CA GLY A 102 -3.42 10.48 -13.43
C GLY A 102 -3.09 10.96 -12.03
N VAL A 103 -3.97 11.78 -11.47
CA VAL A 103 -3.85 12.24 -10.09
C VAL A 103 -4.51 11.22 -9.17
N ALA A 104 -3.78 10.71 -8.17
CA ALA A 104 -4.33 9.81 -7.18
C ALA A 104 -5.37 10.55 -6.33
N VAL A 105 -6.59 10.01 -6.25
CA VAL A 105 -7.70 10.63 -5.50
C VAL A 105 -8.15 9.80 -4.30
N GLY A 106 -7.56 8.64 -4.10
CA GLY A 106 -7.83 7.73 -2.99
C GLY A 106 -8.03 6.30 -3.46
N ILE A 107 -8.81 5.52 -2.72
CA ILE A 107 -9.18 4.15 -3.04
C ILE A 107 -10.70 3.99 -3.11
N ASP A 108 -11.18 2.98 -3.83
CA ASP A 108 -12.59 2.58 -3.80
C ASP A 108 -12.90 1.63 -2.62
N GLY A 109 -14.18 1.23 -2.48
CA GLY A 109 -14.63 0.33 -1.42
C GLY A 109 -14.02 -1.09 -1.48
N GLU A 110 -13.35 -1.44 -2.57
CA GLU A 110 -12.64 -2.72 -2.74
C GLU A 110 -11.11 -2.56 -2.63
N GLY A 111 -10.63 -1.34 -2.37
CA GLY A 111 -9.22 -1.03 -2.21
C GLY A 111 -8.46 -0.75 -3.51
N ALA A 112 -9.15 -0.61 -4.65
CA ALA A 112 -8.50 -0.22 -5.88
C ALA A 112 -8.09 1.26 -5.85
N LEU A 113 -6.88 1.60 -6.29
CA LEU A 113 -6.41 2.97 -6.40
C LEU A 113 -7.21 3.72 -7.47
N LEU A 114 -7.75 4.86 -7.10
CA LEU A 114 -8.49 5.73 -8.01
C LEU A 114 -7.59 6.82 -8.57
N LEU A 115 -7.50 6.89 -9.90
CA LEU A 115 -6.77 7.91 -10.64
C LEU A 115 -7.73 8.81 -11.40
N ALA A 116 -7.71 10.12 -11.12
CA ALA A 116 -8.34 11.12 -11.97
C ALA A 116 -7.46 11.33 -13.21
N THR A 117 -8.01 11.01 -14.37
CA THR A 117 -7.36 11.14 -15.69
C THR A 117 -8.10 12.15 -16.56
N GLY A 118 -7.54 12.53 -17.70
CA GLY A 118 -8.22 13.40 -18.66
C GLY A 118 -9.53 12.82 -19.21
N SER A 119 -9.75 11.51 -19.12
CA SER A 119 -10.96 10.80 -19.59
C SER A 119 -11.91 10.41 -18.45
N GLY A 120 -11.62 10.80 -17.20
CA GLY A 120 -12.43 10.47 -16.02
C GLY A 120 -11.64 9.70 -14.96
N THR A 121 -12.34 9.17 -13.96
CA THR A 121 -11.71 8.38 -12.89
C THR A 121 -11.53 6.94 -13.33
N ARG A 122 -10.31 6.42 -13.18
CA ARG A 122 -9.93 5.04 -13.46
C ARG A 122 -9.53 4.33 -12.16
N ALA A 123 -10.08 3.14 -11.93
CA ALA A 123 -9.67 2.26 -10.84
C ALA A 123 -8.50 1.37 -11.31
N VAL A 124 -7.43 1.34 -10.51
CA VAL A 124 -6.25 0.49 -10.73
C VAL A 124 -6.23 -0.55 -9.61
N ARG A 125 -6.39 -1.82 -9.99
CA ARG A 125 -6.39 -2.93 -9.05
C ARG A 125 -4.98 -3.52 -8.93
N SER A 126 -4.69 -4.13 -7.79
CA SER A 126 -3.43 -4.84 -7.57
C SER A 126 -3.34 -6.07 -8.47
N GLY A 127 -2.14 -6.39 -8.86
CA GLY A 127 -1.74 -7.50 -9.70
C GLY A 127 -0.26 -7.28 -10.00
N GLU A 128 0.13 -7.23 -11.24
CA GLU A 128 1.50 -6.92 -11.67
C GLU A 128 1.74 -5.40 -11.86
N VAL A 129 0.99 -4.58 -11.12
CA VAL A 129 1.05 -3.12 -11.26
C VAL A 129 1.90 -2.50 -10.16
N SER A 130 2.90 -1.72 -10.54
CA SER A 130 3.65 -0.86 -9.64
C SER A 130 3.26 0.61 -9.84
N VAL A 131 3.18 1.37 -8.74
CA VAL A 131 2.84 2.79 -8.79
C VAL A 131 4.09 3.63 -8.58
N ARG A 132 4.29 4.65 -9.41
CA ARG A 132 5.39 5.61 -9.29
C ARG A 132 4.84 7.03 -9.33
N THR A 133 5.38 7.89 -8.47
CA THR A 133 5.14 9.33 -8.58
C THR A 133 5.86 9.86 -9.82
N VAL A 134 5.18 10.66 -10.63
CA VAL A 134 5.77 11.38 -11.75
C VAL A 134 5.91 12.85 -11.38
N ALA A 135 7.04 13.46 -11.71
CA ALA A 135 7.19 14.90 -11.59
C ALA A 135 6.14 15.56 -12.48
N ALA A 136 5.47 16.59 -11.96
CA ALA A 136 4.61 17.41 -12.81
C ALA A 136 5.50 17.98 -13.92
N SER A 137 5.26 17.58 -15.17
CA SER A 137 5.85 18.24 -16.31
C SER A 137 5.38 19.69 -16.29
N SER A 138 6.29 20.65 -16.15
CA SER A 138 5.97 22.05 -16.36
C SER A 138 5.27 22.18 -17.71
N PRO A 139 4.15 22.92 -17.80
CA PRO A 139 3.56 23.21 -19.11
C PRO A 139 4.63 23.84 -19.96
N LEU A 140 4.87 23.27 -21.15
CA LEU A 140 5.66 23.88 -22.18
C LEU A 140 5.16 25.30 -22.37
N ALA A 141 5.99 26.27 -22.07
CA ALA A 141 5.76 27.63 -22.47
C ALA A 141 5.82 27.64 -24.01
N ASP A 142 4.65 27.74 -24.63
CA ASP A 142 4.53 28.07 -26.03
C ASP A 142 5.11 29.48 -26.20
N ALA A 143 6.21 29.57 -26.98
CA ALA A 143 6.72 30.79 -27.56
C ALA A 143 6.22 30.89 -28.99
#